data_e114acb7599bf03dd25ba74f9e3e74f3
#
_entry.id   e114acb7599bf03dd25ba74f9e3e74f3
#
_cell.length_a   1.000
_cell.length_b   1.000
_cell.length_c   1.000
_cell.angle_alpha   90.00
_cell.angle_beta   90.00
_cell.angle_gamma   90.00
#
_symmetry.space_group_name_H-M   'P 1'
#
loop_
_entity.id
_entity.type
_entity.pdbx_description
1 polymer ?
#
loop_
_entity_poly.entity_id
_entity_poly.type
_entity_poly.pdbx_seq_one_letter_code
_entity_poly.pdbx_strand_id
1 'polypeptide(L)'
;ALRSGGAKIIGTVEMTVPVTAYTPDEMSGKYDIILLMTKQLYNVEVVTTLKDYLADDGVIVTLQNGLPEPGIAEIVGTSRTVGCVVEWGATLSAPGECTLTSDPASLSFHMGRMDGITDEKFNEVKALLELMCPVHEEENLIGARWSKLLINATFSGLGTVVGGVFGDVSENKEAAKVAVRCMKECIDVGHAAGAEFAPVQGKNITALFYYKNAIKRAFATFLIPIAMKKHRAIEPSMLQDLKKGKACE
;
A
#
# COMPACT_ATOMS: atom_id res chain seq x y z
N ALA A 1 8.82 -20.09 -13.57
CA ALA A 1 7.47 -20.39 -13.08
C ALA A 1 6.41 -19.71 -13.94
N LEU A 2 6.37 -18.36 -14.05
CA LEU A 2 5.35 -17.64 -14.83
C LEU A 2 5.30 -18.08 -16.32
N ARG A 3 6.45 -18.20 -16.99
CA ARG A 3 6.51 -18.60 -18.43
C ARG A 3 5.96 -19.99 -18.70
N SER A 4 6.18 -20.94 -17.77
CA SER A 4 5.77 -22.34 -17.95
C SER A 4 4.44 -22.69 -17.33
N GLY A 5 4.03 -21.99 -16.28
CA GLY A 5 2.84 -22.30 -15.48
C GLY A 5 1.77 -21.23 -15.46
N GLY A 6 2.04 -20.04 -16.03
CA GLY A 6 1.16 -18.88 -15.91
C GLY A 6 1.19 -18.27 -14.50
N ALA A 7 0.34 -17.28 -14.28
CA ALA A 7 0.08 -16.68 -12.97
C ALA A 7 -1.05 -17.44 -12.28
N LYS A 8 -0.75 -18.05 -11.13
CA LYS A 8 -1.71 -18.84 -10.37
C LYS A 8 -2.20 -18.04 -9.16
N ILE A 9 -3.51 -17.93 -9.04
CA ILE A 9 -4.18 -17.33 -7.87
C ILE A 9 -4.92 -18.44 -7.15
N ILE A 10 -4.73 -18.52 -5.84
CA ILE A 10 -5.40 -19.45 -4.93
C ILE A 10 -5.99 -18.69 -3.73
N GLY A 11 -6.73 -19.36 -2.89
CA GLY A 11 -7.35 -18.81 -1.68
C GLY A 11 -8.83 -18.55 -1.89
N THR A 12 -9.30 -17.31 -1.78
CA THR A 12 -10.71 -16.96 -1.96
C THR A 12 -11.18 -17.05 -3.41
N VAL A 13 -10.25 -17.08 -4.36
CA VAL A 13 -10.44 -17.35 -5.79
C VAL A 13 -9.41 -18.36 -6.24
N GLU A 14 -9.79 -19.27 -7.14
CA GLU A 14 -8.86 -20.20 -7.80
C GLU A 14 -8.87 -19.97 -9.29
N MET A 15 -7.73 -19.58 -9.85
CA MET A 15 -7.55 -19.40 -11.29
C MET A 15 -6.08 -19.50 -11.69
N THR A 16 -5.86 -19.87 -12.92
CA THR A 16 -4.52 -19.81 -13.56
C THR A 16 -4.66 -19.10 -14.90
N VAL A 17 -3.86 -18.06 -15.09
CA VAL A 17 -3.90 -17.23 -16.30
C VAL A 17 -2.56 -17.33 -17.02
N PRO A 18 -2.53 -17.68 -18.32
CA PRO A 18 -1.32 -17.57 -19.12
C PRO A 18 -0.83 -16.12 -19.12
N VAL A 19 0.47 -15.92 -18.90
CA VAL A 19 1.07 -14.60 -18.90
C VAL A 19 2.36 -14.61 -19.72
N THR A 20 2.64 -13.51 -20.42
CA THR A 20 3.94 -13.28 -21.02
C THR A 20 4.86 -12.69 -19.97
N ALA A 21 5.97 -13.32 -19.69
CA ALA A 21 6.91 -12.88 -18.65
C ALA A 21 8.30 -12.68 -19.25
N TYR A 22 8.87 -11.52 -19.00
CA TYR A 22 10.21 -11.12 -19.40
C TYR A 22 11.08 -10.83 -18.19
N THR A 23 12.38 -11.02 -18.31
CA THR A 23 13.37 -10.43 -17.42
C THR A 23 13.66 -9.00 -17.88
N PRO A 24 14.23 -8.11 -17.05
CA PRO A 24 14.51 -6.74 -17.45
C PRO A 24 15.37 -6.62 -18.72
N ASP A 25 16.30 -7.53 -18.93
CA ASP A 25 17.17 -7.61 -20.12
C ASP A 25 16.45 -8.09 -21.41
N GLU A 26 15.28 -8.66 -21.27
CA GLU A 26 14.43 -9.08 -22.40
C GLU A 26 13.35 -8.05 -22.75
N MET A 27 13.21 -6.98 -21.96
CA MET A 27 12.24 -5.91 -22.25
C MET A 27 12.61 -5.18 -23.53
N SER A 28 11.59 -4.82 -24.32
CA SER A 28 11.77 -4.08 -25.58
C SER A 28 10.55 -3.21 -25.88
N GLY A 29 10.74 -2.19 -26.70
CA GLY A 29 9.68 -1.25 -27.07
C GLY A 29 9.35 -0.22 -26.00
N LYS A 30 8.16 0.34 -26.06
CA LYS A 30 7.64 1.35 -25.13
C LYS A 30 6.32 0.88 -24.55
N TYR A 31 6.07 1.27 -23.32
CA TYR A 31 4.85 0.91 -22.57
C TYR A 31 4.08 2.17 -22.20
N ASP A 32 2.78 2.19 -22.46
CA ASP A 32 1.88 3.29 -22.12
C ASP A 32 1.56 3.33 -20.63
N ILE A 33 1.45 2.15 -20.00
CA ILE A 33 1.14 2.00 -18.58
C ILE A 33 2.08 0.96 -17.98
N ILE A 34 2.80 1.33 -16.92
CA ILE A 34 3.66 0.43 -16.15
C ILE A 34 3.11 0.35 -14.72
N LEU A 35 2.67 -0.84 -14.30
CA LEU A 35 2.24 -1.11 -12.93
C LEU A 35 3.46 -1.48 -12.06
N LEU A 36 3.87 -0.58 -11.17
CA LEU A 36 5.02 -0.77 -10.29
C LEU A 36 4.59 -1.46 -8.98
N MET A 37 5.05 -2.70 -8.79
CA MET A 37 4.71 -3.55 -7.65
C MET A 37 5.93 -4.12 -6.91
N THR A 38 7.14 -3.67 -7.25
CA THR A 38 8.37 -4.03 -6.54
C THR A 38 8.41 -3.37 -5.16
N LYS A 39 9.31 -3.82 -4.29
CA LYS A 39 9.55 -3.13 -3.01
C LYS A 39 10.15 -1.75 -3.26
N GLN A 40 9.75 -0.74 -2.45
CA GLN A 40 10.24 0.65 -2.58
C GLN A 40 11.75 0.79 -2.46
N LEU A 41 12.40 -0.09 -1.70
CA LEU A 41 13.86 -0.13 -1.53
C LEU A 41 14.64 -0.08 -2.86
N TYR A 42 14.00 -0.52 -3.94
CA TYR A 42 14.61 -0.60 -5.28
C TYR A 42 14.08 0.45 -6.25
N ASN A 43 13.24 1.39 -5.79
CA ASN A 43 12.55 2.33 -6.69
C ASN A 43 13.49 3.15 -7.55
N VAL A 44 14.59 3.68 -7.00
CA VAL A 44 15.52 4.51 -7.77
C VAL A 44 16.09 3.72 -8.94
N GLU A 45 16.58 2.51 -8.70
CA GLU A 45 17.15 1.64 -9.74
C GLU A 45 16.09 1.19 -10.76
N VAL A 46 14.99 0.65 -10.25
CA VAL A 46 13.90 0.10 -11.09
C VAL A 46 13.24 1.18 -11.93
N VAL A 47 12.87 2.32 -11.33
CA VAL A 47 12.18 3.39 -12.05
C VAL A 47 13.11 4.08 -13.06
N THR A 48 14.40 4.22 -12.73
CA THR A 48 15.39 4.75 -13.67
C THR A 48 15.49 3.85 -14.91
N THR A 49 15.53 2.53 -14.71
CA THR A 49 15.53 1.57 -15.82
C THR A 49 14.22 1.62 -16.60
N LEU A 50 13.07 1.61 -15.92
CA LEU A 50 11.75 1.62 -16.55
C LEU A 50 11.46 2.90 -17.34
N LYS A 51 12.06 4.02 -16.98
CA LYS A 51 11.94 5.30 -17.71
C LYS A 51 12.32 5.16 -19.19
N ASP A 52 13.33 4.35 -19.50
CA ASP A 52 13.77 4.12 -20.86
C ASP A 52 12.76 3.31 -21.69
N TYR A 53 11.87 2.57 -21.03
CA TYR A 53 10.80 1.80 -21.66
C TYR A 53 9.44 2.49 -21.61
N LEU A 54 9.32 3.64 -20.95
CA LEU A 54 8.07 4.38 -20.85
C LEU A 54 7.82 5.16 -22.16
N ALA A 55 6.62 5.08 -22.71
CA ALA A 55 6.18 5.89 -23.86
C ALA A 55 6.22 7.39 -23.52
N ASP A 56 6.19 8.27 -24.53
CA ASP A 56 6.33 9.73 -24.31
C ASP A 56 5.21 10.28 -23.42
N ASP A 57 3.99 9.78 -23.57
CA ASP A 57 2.81 10.08 -22.73
C ASP A 57 2.51 8.98 -21.70
N GLY A 58 3.37 7.97 -21.60
CA GLY A 58 3.20 6.82 -20.71
C GLY A 58 3.34 7.19 -19.21
N VAL A 59 2.68 6.42 -18.35
CA VAL A 59 2.65 6.62 -16.91
C VAL A 59 3.13 5.42 -16.11
N ILE A 60 3.72 5.68 -14.94
CA ILE A 60 4.00 4.67 -13.92
C ILE A 60 2.89 4.75 -12.87
N VAL A 61 2.20 3.64 -12.67
CA VAL A 61 1.18 3.47 -11.63
C VAL A 61 1.78 2.70 -10.47
N THR A 62 1.98 3.33 -9.32
CA THR A 62 2.52 2.65 -8.17
C THR A 62 1.42 2.06 -7.29
N LEU A 63 1.48 0.73 -7.11
CA LEU A 63 0.59 -0.01 -6.20
C LEU A 63 1.31 -0.36 -4.87
N GLN A 64 2.49 0.21 -4.66
CA GLN A 64 3.30 0.00 -3.47
C GLN A 64 2.64 0.63 -2.22
N ASN A 65 3.00 0.14 -1.04
CA ASN A 65 2.61 0.77 0.23
C ASN A 65 3.51 1.98 0.52
N GLY A 66 3.20 2.75 1.56
CA GLY A 66 4.00 3.92 1.98
C GLY A 66 3.71 5.15 1.13
N LEU A 67 4.74 5.91 0.82
CA LEU A 67 4.71 7.19 0.08
C LEU A 67 5.67 7.10 -1.13
N PRO A 68 5.41 6.26 -2.13
CA PRO A 68 6.35 6.06 -3.25
C PRO A 68 6.31 7.18 -4.28
N GLU A 69 5.20 7.91 -4.41
CA GLU A 69 4.95 8.85 -5.51
C GLU A 69 5.99 9.96 -5.61
N PRO A 70 6.42 10.64 -4.51
CA PRO A 70 7.41 11.71 -4.63
C PRO A 70 8.72 11.24 -5.26
N GLY A 71 9.27 10.10 -4.82
CA GLY A 71 10.53 9.57 -5.35
C GLY A 71 10.41 9.08 -6.80
N ILE A 72 9.25 8.56 -7.20
CA ILE A 72 8.98 8.19 -8.59
C ILE A 72 8.88 9.44 -9.45
N ALA A 73 8.17 10.47 -8.98
CA ALA A 73 7.98 11.72 -9.69
C ALA A 73 9.28 12.52 -9.91
N GLU A 74 10.27 12.41 -9.02
CA GLU A 74 11.61 12.96 -9.22
C GLU A 74 12.29 12.39 -10.46
N ILE A 75 11.98 11.14 -10.85
CA ILE A 75 12.62 10.44 -11.97
C ILE A 75 11.83 10.63 -13.28
N VAL A 76 10.49 10.46 -13.25
CA VAL A 76 9.65 10.46 -14.45
C VAL A 76 8.75 11.69 -14.59
N GLY A 77 8.64 12.51 -13.57
CA GLY A 77 7.76 13.68 -13.51
C GLY A 77 6.41 13.40 -12.84
N THR A 78 5.83 14.44 -12.23
CA THR A 78 4.57 14.35 -11.48
C THR A 78 3.40 13.92 -12.37
N SER A 79 3.27 14.47 -13.56
CA SER A 79 2.21 14.15 -14.52
C SER A 79 2.27 12.70 -15.03
N ARG A 80 3.42 12.05 -14.93
CA ARG A 80 3.65 10.65 -15.35
C ARG A 80 3.64 9.67 -14.16
N THR A 81 3.26 10.13 -12.97
CA THR A 81 3.17 9.33 -11.74
C THR A 81 1.74 9.26 -11.26
N VAL A 82 1.18 8.06 -11.23
CA VAL A 82 -0.15 7.79 -10.69
C VAL A 82 -0.01 6.93 -9.44
N GLY A 83 -0.62 7.34 -8.34
CA GLY A 83 -0.67 6.56 -7.11
C GLY A 83 -1.92 5.71 -7.05
N CYS A 84 -1.77 4.47 -6.60
CA CYS A 84 -2.89 3.57 -6.40
C CYS A 84 -2.76 2.85 -5.06
N VAL A 85 -3.66 3.15 -4.13
CA VAL A 85 -3.74 2.51 -2.82
C VAL A 85 -4.55 1.22 -2.97
N VAL A 86 -3.94 0.10 -2.59
CA VAL A 86 -4.55 -1.24 -2.63
C VAL A 86 -5.24 -1.53 -1.30
N GLU A 87 -6.51 -1.95 -1.31
CA GLU A 87 -7.29 -2.25 -0.10
C GLU A 87 -7.65 -3.73 0.05
N TRP A 88 -6.71 -4.61 -0.25
CA TRP A 88 -6.88 -6.05 0.04
C TRP A 88 -5.57 -6.71 0.47
N GLY A 89 -5.71 -7.95 0.97
CA GLY A 89 -4.60 -8.81 1.35
C GLY A 89 -4.37 -9.91 0.31
N ALA A 90 -3.12 -10.03 -0.11
CA ALA A 90 -2.63 -11.14 -0.91
C ALA A 90 -1.19 -11.45 -0.52
N THR A 91 -0.80 -12.71 -0.61
CA THR A 91 0.55 -13.19 -0.23
C THR A 91 1.15 -14.01 -1.36
N LEU A 92 2.39 -13.73 -1.73
CA LEU A 92 3.17 -14.56 -2.64
C LEU A 92 3.53 -15.87 -1.94
N SER A 93 2.85 -16.97 -2.30
CA SER A 93 2.96 -18.28 -1.68
C SER A 93 4.13 -19.07 -2.25
N ALA A 94 4.32 -18.97 -3.58
CA ALA A 94 5.42 -19.60 -4.31
C ALA A 94 5.72 -18.78 -5.57
N PRO A 95 6.85 -19.01 -6.25
CA PRO A 95 7.13 -18.36 -7.54
C PRO A 95 6.00 -18.59 -8.55
N GLY A 96 5.32 -17.51 -8.98
CA GLY A 96 4.18 -17.55 -9.89
C GLY A 96 2.84 -17.91 -9.24
N GLU A 97 2.77 -18.06 -7.90
CA GLU A 97 1.56 -18.37 -7.17
C GLU A 97 1.29 -17.32 -6.08
N CYS A 98 0.08 -16.76 -6.06
CA CYS A 98 -0.37 -15.78 -5.09
C CYS A 98 -1.63 -16.29 -4.37
N THR A 99 -1.67 -16.19 -3.05
CA THR A 99 -2.87 -16.47 -2.25
C THR A 99 -3.62 -15.18 -1.99
N LEU A 100 -4.82 -15.04 -2.56
CA LEU A 100 -5.76 -13.97 -2.22
C LEU A 100 -6.45 -14.31 -0.90
N THR A 101 -6.32 -13.45 0.11
CA THR A 101 -6.89 -13.66 1.45
C THR A 101 -8.15 -12.85 1.71
N SER A 102 -8.37 -11.79 0.92
CA SER A 102 -9.58 -10.96 0.99
C SER A 102 -10.73 -11.56 0.20
N ASP A 103 -11.95 -11.23 0.62
CA ASP A 103 -13.15 -11.53 -0.16
C ASP A 103 -13.12 -10.75 -1.47
N PRO A 104 -13.31 -11.40 -2.64
CA PRO A 104 -13.32 -10.72 -3.95
C PRO A 104 -14.30 -9.55 -4.04
N ALA A 105 -15.46 -9.65 -3.35
CA ALA A 105 -16.46 -8.58 -3.32
C ALA A 105 -16.03 -7.34 -2.54
N SER A 106 -14.95 -7.43 -1.74
CA SER A 106 -14.41 -6.34 -0.93
C SER A 106 -13.15 -5.68 -1.50
N LEU A 107 -12.71 -6.11 -2.66
CA LEU A 107 -11.53 -5.55 -3.31
C LEU A 107 -11.85 -4.14 -3.83
N SER A 108 -10.94 -3.20 -3.64
CA SER A 108 -11.01 -1.87 -4.23
C SER A 108 -9.62 -1.26 -4.41
N PHE A 109 -9.54 -0.33 -5.35
CA PHE A 109 -8.42 0.58 -5.53
C PHE A 109 -8.85 2.00 -5.18
N HIS A 110 -7.93 2.76 -4.58
CA HIS A 110 -8.05 4.20 -4.44
C HIS A 110 -6.93 4.87 -5.23
N MET A 111 -7.26 5.54 -6.32
CA MET A 111 -6.32 6.03 -7.30
C MET A 111 -6.36 7.56 -7.40
N GLY A 112 -5.18 8.18 -7.49
CA GLY A 112 -5.06 9.62 -7.61
C GLY A 112 -3.70 10.04 -8.15
N ARG A 113 -3.53 11.34 -8.34
CA ARG A 113 -2.24 12.00 -8.62
C ARG A 113 -1.91 13.01 -7.54
N MET A 114 -0.62 13.32 -7.38
CA MET A 114 -0.18 14.34 -6.41
C MET A 114 -0.63 15.76 -6.80
N ASP A 115 -0.82 16.02 -8.09
CA ASP A 115 -1.33 17.30 -8.62
C ASP A 115 -2.87 17.37 -8.72
N GLY A 116 -3.56 16.26 -8.42
CA GLY A 116 -5.02 16.15 -8.48
C GLY A 116 -5.60 16.16 -9.89
N ILE A 117 -4.76 16.10 -10.95
CA ILE A 117 -5.23 16.18 -12.33
C ILE A 117 -5.74 14.82 -12.81
N THR A 118 -6.96 14.81 -13.36
CA THR A 118 -7.56 13.67 -14.05
C THR A 118 -7.62 13.97 -15.55
N ASP A 119 -6.72 13.40 -16.32
CA ASP A 119 -6.64 13.51 -17.77
C ASP A 119 -7.07 12.19 -18.46
N GLU A 120 -6.93 12.14 -19.78
CA GLU A 120 -7.28 10.95 -20.56
C GLU A 120 -6.45 9.74 -20.14
N LYS A 121 -5.14 9.91 -19.89
CA LYS A 121 -4.26 8.83 -19.45
C LYS A 121 -4.63 8.29 -18.06
N PHE A 122 -5.05 9.17 -17.16
CA PHE A 122 -5.59 8.76 -15.86
C PHE A 122 -6.85 7.90 -16.03
N ASN A 123 -7.75 8.28 -16.94
CA ASN A 123 -8.96 7.51 -17.23
C ASN A 123 -8.67 6.16 -17.89
N GLU A 124 -7.64 6.06 -18.75
CA GLU A 124 -7.16 4.79 -19.31
C GLU A 124 -6.67 3.84 -18.20
N VAL A 125 -5.86 4.35 -17.25
CA VAL A 125 -5.39 3.58 -16.09
C VAL A 125 -6.57 3.11 -15.24
N LYS A 126 -7.53 4.00 -14.96
CA LYS A 126 -8.74 3.66 -14.22
C LYS A 126 -9.51 2.53 -14.88
N ALA A 127 -9.79 2.65 -16.17
CA ALA A 127 -10.50 1.62 -16.94
C ALA A 127 -9.76 0.28 -16.93
N LEU A 128 -8.42 0.29 -17.00
CA LEU A 128 -7.61 -0.92 -16.89
C LEU A 128 -7.75 -1.59 -15.52
N LEU A 129 -7.69 -0.82 -14.43
CA LEU A 129 -7.79 -1.35 -13.07
C LEU A 129 -9.22 -1.81 -12.73
N GLU A 130 -10.24 -1.16 -13.30
CA GLU A 130 -11.66 -1.55 -13.15
C GLU A 130 -11.97 -2.92 -13.75
N LEU A 131 -11.13 -3.48 -14.62
CA LEU A 131 -11.25 -4.87 -15.05
C LEU A 131 -11.08 -5.87 -13.88
N MET A 132 -10.44 -5.46 -12.80
CA MET A 132 -10.21 -6.31 -11.63
C MET A 132 -11.22 -6.04 -10.50
N CYS A 133 -11.40 -4.78 -10.13
CA CYS A 133 -12.29 -4.38 -9.04
C CYS A 133 -12.58 -2.87 -9.09
N PRO A 134 -13.57 -2.35 -8.33
CA PRO A 134 -13.90 -0.93 -8.31
C PRO A 134 -12.69 -0.03 -8.02
N VAL A 135 -12.61 1.09 -8.73
CA VAL A 135 -11.59 2.13 -8.55
C VAL A 135 -12.26 3.42 -8.05
N HIS A 136 -11.86 3.85 -6.87
CA HIS A 136 -12.26 5.13 -6.27
C HIS A 136 -11.22 6.19 -6.59
N GLU A 137 -11.67 7.34 -7.08
CA GLU A 137 -10.78 8.49 -7.31
C GLU A 137 -10.48 9.20 -6.00
N GLU A 138 -9.21 9.45 -5.73
CA GLU A 138 -8.72 10.14 -4.54
C GLU A 138 -8.23 11.54 -4.91
N GLU A 139 -9.02 12.55 -4.58
CA GLU A 139 -8.62 13.96 -4.74
C GLU A 139 -7.43 14.32 -3.84
N ASN A 140 -7.34 13.67 -2.67
CA ASN A 140 -6.25 13.83 -1.71
C ASN A 140 -5.46 12.53 -1.56
N LEU A 141 -4.79 12.11 -2.64
CA LEU A 141 -3.96 10.90 -2.66
C LEU A 141 -2.93 10.87 -1.52
N ILE A 142 -2.22 11.96 -1.30
CA ILE A 142 -1.19 12.04 -0.25
C ILE A 142 -1.80 11.87 1.14
N GLY A 143 -2.96 12.45 1.38
CA GLY A 143 -3.68 12.25 2.64
C GLY A 143 -4.16 10.80 2.82
N ALA A 144 -4.63 10.14 1.78
CA ALA A 144 -5.00 8.72 1.81
C ALA A 144 -3.77 7.83 2.08
N ARG A 145 -2.63 8.13 1.44
CA ARG A 145 -1.34 7.46 1.70
C ARG A 145 -0.89 7.62 3.16
N TRP A 146 -0.92 8.84 3.70
CA TRP A 146 -0.56 9.09 5.10
C TRP A 146 -1.49 8.37 6.07
N SER A 147 -2.79 8.32 5.79
CA SER A 147 -3.76 7.60 6.61
C SER A 147 -3.51 6.09 6.62
N LYS A 148 -3.16 5.50 5.49
CA LYS A 148 -2.76 4.08 5.41
C LYS A 148 -1.41 3.84 6.08
N LEU A 149 -0.43 4.74 5.86
CA LEU A 149 0.88 4.67 6.49
C LEU A 149 0.79 4.72 8.01
N LEU A 150 -0.09 5.54 8.58
CA LEU A 150 -0.36 5.61 10.02
C LEU A 150 -0.68 4.22 10.61
N ILE A 151 -1.53 3.46 9.93
CA ILE A 151 -1.88 2.09 10.35
C ILE A 151 -0.68 1.14 10.16
N ASN A 152 -0.04 1.18 9.00
CA ASN A 152 1.07 0.28 8.68
C ASN A 152 2.30 0.55 9.55
N ALA A 153 2.75 1.78 9.71
CA ALA A 153 3.88 2.13 10.56
C ALA A 153 3.67 1.69 12.00
N THR A 154 2.43 1.81 12.50
CA THR A 154 2.08 1.42 13.86
C THR A 154 1.96 -0.10 14.00
N PHE A 155 1.00 -0.71 13.29
CA PHE A 155 0.65 -2.12 13.54
C PHE A 155 1.55 -3.11 12.80
N SER A 156 1.99 -2.78 11.57
CA SER A 156 2.96 -3.65 10.89
C SER A 156 4.34 -3.56 11.54
N GLY A 157 4.79 -2.36 11.90
CA GLY A 157 6.04 -2.17 12.64
C GLY A 157 6.05 -2.89 13.97
N LEU A 158 5.09 -2.61 14.85
CA LEU A 158 5.02 -3.24 16.16
C LEU A 158 4.72 -4.74 16.10
N GLY A 159 3.84 -5.19 15.20
CA GLY A 159 3.57 -6.60 14.97
C GLY A 159 4.83 -7.38 14.58
N THR A 160 5.68 -6.76 13.76
CA THR A 160 6.98 -7.34 13.39
C THR A 160 7.92 -7.43 14.59
N VAL A 161 7.99 -6.38 15.43
CA VAL A 161 8.83 -6.35 16.63
C VAL A 161 8.38 -7.38 17.66
N VAL A 162 7.07 -7.56 17.86
CA VAL A 162 6.55 -8.57 18.81
C VAL A 162 6.48 -9.97 18.21
N GLY A 163 6.72 -10.12 16.90
CA GLY A 163 6.66 -11.40 16.19
C GLY A 163 5.25 -11.96 16.01
N GLY A 164 4.23 -11.10 15.97
CA GLY A 164 2.83 -11.52 15.97
C GLY A 164 1.93 -10.73 15.01
N VAL A 165 0.62 -11.01 15.08
CA VAL A 165 -0.43 -10.36 14.29
C VAL A 165 -0.85 -9.01 14.91
N PHE A 166 -1.66 -8.24 14.21
CA PHE A 166 -2.19 -6.96 14.70
C PHE A 166 -2.95 -7.10 16.02
N GLY A 167 -3.59 -8.25 16.26
CA GLY A 167 -4.25 -8.56 17.52
C GLY A 167 -3.28 -8.59 18.71
N ASP A 168 -2.09 -9.17 18.54
CA ASP A 168 -1.08 -9.24 19.58
C ASP A 168 -0.59 -7.85 20.02
N VAL A 169 -0.61 -6.88 19.12
CA VAL A 169 -0.32 -5.47 19.44
C VAL A 169 -1.52 -4.79 20.09
N SER A 170 -2.72 -4.95 19.51
CA SER A 170 -3.91 -4.18 19.92
C SER A 170 -4.52 -4.66 21.23
N GLU A 171 -4.44 -5.96 21.54
CA GLU A 171 -5.03 -6.59 22.73
C GLU A 171 -4.05 -6.62 23.92
N ASN A 172 -2.74 -6.44 23.69
CA ASN A 172 -1.74 -6.31 24.73
C ASN A 172 -1.68 -4.89 25.25
N LYS A 173 -1.92 -4.68 26.55
CA LYS A 173 -1.99 -3.34 27.19
C LYS A 173 -0.73 -2.50 26.98
N GLU A 174 0.45 -3.08 27.10
CA GLU A 174 1.71 -2.34 26.96
C GLU A 174 2.01 -2.02 25.48
N ALA A 175 1.80 -2.98 24.57
CA ALA A 175 1.93 -2.75 23.14
C ALA A 175 0.93 -1.70 22.64
N ALA A 176 -0.32 -1.71 23.09
CA ALA A 176 -1.33 -0.69 22.78
C ALA A 176 -0.93 0.73 23.21
N LYS A 177 -0.26 0.87 24.38
CA LYS A 177 0.29 2.17 24.82
C LYS A 177 1.40 2.67 23.90
N VAL A 178 2.24 1.77 23.38
CA VAL A 178 3.27 2.10 22.39
C VAL A 178 2.62 2.44 21.06
N ALA A 179 1.64 1.65 20.61
CA ALA A 179 0.90 1.88 19.36
C ALA A 179 0.30 3.30 19.31
N VAL A 180 -0.37 3.74 20.38
CA VAL A 180 -0.95 5.10 20.45
C VAL A 180 0.13 6.20 20.36
N ARG A 181 1.33 5.96 20.88
CA ARG A 181 2.45 6.91 20.74
C ARG A 181 2.98 6.95 19.32
N CYS A 182 3.18 5.78 18.70
CA CYS A 182 3.59 5.68 17.28
C CYS A 182 2.57 6.37 16.38
N MET A 183 1.27 6.15 16.61
CA MET A 183 0.22 6.84 15.85
C MET A 183 0.31 8.37 15.99
N LYS A 184 0.50 8.86 17.23
CA LYS A 184 0.64 10.31 17.44
C LYS A 184 1.88 10.88 16.74
N GLU A 185 3.01 10.21 16.82
CA GLU A 185 4.25 10.64 16.16
C GLU A 185 4.08 10.66 14.63
N CYS A 186 3.45 9.63 14.05
CA CYS A 186 3.15 9.59 12.62
C CYS A 186 2.22 10.75 12.21
N ILE A 187 1.21 11.07 13.03
CA ILE A 187 0.33 12.23 12.79
C ILE A 187 1.11 13.54 12.87
N ASP A 188 1.97 13.70 13.88
CA ASP A 188 2.81 14.90 14.03
C ASP A 188 3.72 15.11 12.82
N VAL A 189 4.39 14.05 12.37
CA VAL A 189 5.26 14.09 11.18
C VAL A 189 4.47 14.40 9.91
N GLY A 190 3.31 13.76 9.73
CA GLY A 190 2.43 14.05 8.58
C GLY A 190 1.99 15.51 8.54
N HIS A 191 1.52 16.05 9.66
CA HIS A 191 1.16 17.48 9.75
C HIS A 191 2.36 18.41 9.50
N ALA A 192 3.54 18.07 10.03
CA ALA A 192 4.76 18.85 9.79
C ALA A 192 5.20 18.81 8.32
N ALA A 193 4.90 17.70 7.62
CA ALA A 193 5.09 17.56 6.18
C ALA A 193 3.98 18.21 5.33
N GLY A 194 3.00 18.88 5.96
CA GLY A 194 1.89 19.53 5.28
C GLY A 194 0.79 18.58 4.80
N ALA A 195 0.77 17.33 5.26
CA ALA A 195 -0.24 16.37 4.85
C ALA A 195 -1.59 16.60 5.57
N GLU A 196 -2.64 16.59 4.82
CA GLU A 196 -4.02 16.53 5.30
C GLU A 196 -4.51 15.09 5.22
N PHE A 197 -4.60 14.43 6.38
CA PHE A 197 -5.00 13.02 6.43
C PHE A 197 -6.42 12.81 5.92
N ALA A 198 -6.59 11.91 4.96
CA ALA A 198 -7.91 11.52 4.47
C ALA A 198 -8.62 10.60 5.48
N PRO A 199 -9.97 10.62 5.55
CA PRO A 199 -10.71 9.65 6.33
C PRO A 199 -10.47 8.22 5.86
N VAL A 200 -10.34 7.28 6.80
CA VAL A 200 -10.26 5.84 6.48
C VAL A 200 -11.64 5.23 6.70
N GLN A 201 -12.23 4.67 5.65
CA GLN A 201 -13.61 4.13 5.70
C GLN A 201 -14.61 5.13 6.31
N GLY A 202 -14.52 6.40 5.90
CA GLY A 202 -15.37 7.49 6.40
C GLY A 202 -15.09 7.95 7.83
N LYS A 203 -14.04 7.44 8.50
CA LYS A 203 -13.68 7.81 9.88
C LYS A 203 -12.42 8.67 9.91
N ASN A 204 -12.49 9.77 10.65
CA ASN A 204 -11.33 10.60 10.92
C ASN A 204 -10.45 9.95 12.02
N ILE A 205 -9.46 9.17 11.59
CA ILE A 205 -8.55 8.44 12.48
C ILE A 205 -7.68 9.41 13.28
N THR A 206 -7.24 10.51 12.68
CA THR A 206 -6.41 11.50 13.37
C THR A 206 -7.15 12.12 14.54
N ALA A 207 -8.44 12.45 14.40
CA ALA A 207 -9.25 12.98 15.49
C ALA A 207 -9.37 12.01 16.67
N LEU A 208 -9.36 10.69 16.41
CA LEU A 208 -9.45 9.68 17.46
C LEU A 208 -8.13 9.48 18.20
N PHE A 209 -7.01 9.48 17.49
CA PHE A 209 -5.71 9.08 18.04
C PHE A 209 -4.74 10.24 18.30
N TYR A 210 -5.01 11.44 17.78
CA TYR A 210 -4.25 12.64 18.12
C TYR A 210 -4.63 13.15 19.52
N TYR A 211 -3.69 13.14 20.46
CA TYR A 211 -3.91 13.57 21.83
C TYR A 211 -2.95 14.66 22.27
N LYS A 212 -3.43 15.55 23.15
CA LYS A 212 -2.63 16.64 23.76
C LYS A 212 -2.46 16.46 25.28
N ASN A 213 -3.14 15.49 25.91
CA ASN A 213 -3.09 15.26 27.34
C ASN A 213 -3.22 13.77 27.69
N ALA A 214 -2.95 13.43 28.96
CA ALA A 214 -2.94 12.06 29.43
C ALA A 214 -4.33 11.38 29.37
N ILE A 215 -5.41 12.13 29.59
CA ILE A 215 -6.79 11.60 29.58
C ILE A 215 -7.14 11.14 28.16
N LYS A 216 -6.93 12.00 27.16
CA LYS A 216 -7.20 11.66 25.76
C LYS A 216 -6.31 10.51 25.29
N ARG A 217 -5.04 10.45 25.75
CA ARG A 217 -4.15 9.33 25.48
C ARG A 217 -4.69 8.01 26.04
N ALA A 218 -5.15 8.01 27.30
CA ALA A 218 -5.74 6.83 27.92
C ALA A 218 -6.98 6.36 27.16
N PHE A 219 -7.84 7.29 26.73
CA PHE A 219 -9.01 7.00 25.92
C PHE A 219 -8.63 6.43 24.56
N ALA A 220 -7.66 7.03 23.85
CA ALA A 220 -7.14 6.50 22.60
C ALA A 220 -6.58 5.06 22.76
N THR A 221 -5.85 4.81 23.86
CA THR A 221 -5.35 3.46 24.16
C THR A 221 -6.48 2.45 24.38
N PHE A 222 -7.55 2.86 25.06
CA PHE A 222 -8.75 2.02 25.24
C PHE A 222 -9.46 1.71 23.93
N LEU A 223 -9.44 2.64 22.95
CA LEU A 223 -10.08 2.45 21.64
C LEU A 223 -9.32 1.50 20.70
N ILE A 224 -8.01 1.31 20.89
CA ILE A 224 -7.16 0.51 19.98
C ILE A 224 -7.73 -0.88 19.71
N PRO A 225 -8.04 -1.73 20.70
CA PRO A 225 -8.54 -3.08 20.43
C PRO A 225 -9.91 -3.06 19.73
N ILE A 226 -10.73 -2.05 19.98
CA ILE A 226 -12.03 -1.89 19.33
C ILE A 226 -11.86 -1.51 17.86
N ALA A 227 -10.98 -0.54 17.58
CA ALA A 227 -10.70 -0.07 16.22
C ALA A 227 -10.07 -1.18 15.36
N MET A 228 -9.21 -2.00 15.95
CA MET A 228 -8.47 -3.06 15.25
C MET A 228 -9.17 -4.40 15.22
N LYS A 229 -10.36 -4.53 15.80
CA LYS A 229 -11.09 -5.82 15.92
C LYS A 229 -11.24 -6.58 14.61
N LYS A 230 -11.56 -5.88 13.51
CA LYS A 230 -11.71 -6.48 12.17
C LYS A 230 -10.36 -6.91 11.54
N HIS A 231 -9.28 -6.31 11.97
CA HIS A 231 -7.94 -6.48 11.40
C HIS A 231 -7.02 -7.34 12.28
N ARG A 232 -7.52 -7.85 13.40
CA ARG A 232 -6.72 -8.57 14.41
C ARG A 232 -5.90 -9.74 13.89
N ALA A 233 -6.38 -10.45 12.86
CA ALA A 233 -5.73 -11.62 12.29
C ALA A 233 -4.67 -11.30 11.23
N ILE A 234 -4.45 -10.01 10.89
CA ILE A 234 -3.50 -9.61 9.86
C ILE A 234 -2.08 -9.83 10.37
N GLU A 235 -1.32 -10.67 9.66
CA GLU A 235 0.12 -10.81 9.83
C GLU A 235 0.84 -9.75 8.99
N PRO A 236 1.73 -8.93 9.59
CA PRO A 236 2.50 -7.92 8.87
C PRO A 236 3.34 -8.52 7.73
N SER A 237 3.37 -7.86 6.56
CA SER A 237 4.26 -8.25 5.46
C SER A 237 5.73 -8.17 5.85
N MET A 238 6.11 -7.19 6.67
CA MET A 238 7.46 -7.05 7.23
C MET A 238 7.84 -8.26 8.08
N LEU A 239 6.92 -8.81 8.89
CA LEU A 239 7.16 -10.03 9.66
C LEU A 239 7.35 -11.24 8.75
N GLN A 240 6.57 -11.33 7.67
CA GLN A 240 6.73 -12.40 6.67
C GLN A 240 8.08 -12.31 5.96
N ASP A 241 8.55 -11.10 5.63
CA ASP A 241 9.87 -10.88 5.04
C ASP A 241 10.97 -11.29 6.02
N LEU A 242 10.87 -10.87 7.28
CA LEU A 242 11.83 -11.23 8.34
C LEU A 242 11.91 -12.76 8.53
N LYS A 243 10.76 -13.47 8.60
CA LYS A 243 10.71 -14.93 8.67
C LYS A 243 11.36 -15.63 7.47
N LYS A 244 11.36 -14.97 6.30
CA LYS A 244 11.99 -15.47 5.06
C LYS A 244 13.44 -15.02 4.91
N GLY A 245 14.02 -14.31 5.88
CA GLY A 245 15.37 -13.72 5.81
C GLY A 245 15.54 -12.63 4.78
N LYS A 246 14.45 -11.93 4.41
CA LYS A 246 14.44 -10.84 3.45
C LYS A 246 14.53 -9.49 4.16
N ALA A 247 15.08 -8.47 3.45
CA ALA A 247 15.03 -7.10 3.93
C ALA A 247 13.58 -6.63 4.08
N CYS A 248 13.29 -5.99 5.21
CA CYS A 248 12.00 -5.32 5.44
C CYS A 248 11.96 -3.96 4.76
N GLU A 249 10.77 -3.54 4.41
CA GLU A 249 10.46 -2.23 3.84
C GLU A 249 10.00 -1.28 4.93
#